data_77b20e04f07eecbab1411f7c4b6fd5d3
#
_entry.id   77b20e04f07eecbab1411f7c4b6fd5d3
#
_cell.length_a   1.000
_cell.length_b   1.000
_cell.length_c   1.000
_cell.angle_alpha   90.00
_cell.angle_beta   90.00
_cell.angle_gamma   90.00
#
_symmetry.space_group_name_H-M   'P 1'
#
loop_
_entity.id
_entity.type
_entity.pdbx_description
1 polymer ?
#
loop_
_entity_poly.entity_id
_entity_poly.type
_entity_poly.pdbx_seq_one_letter_code
_entity_poly.pdbx_strand_id
1 'polypeptide(L)'
;MPSFANIAGLWALLGIPAVILIHFLQRKAKLIPVSTLFLLDKTQREASSGRHFDRLTQSIPLWMQILGVLLLTWLLLEPRYPLARSTQRIALVLDSSASMTVSKDRLLEQLAKDLPALKGFATDVEYTVLESTPGKPRLYAGKSTEELLNALKEWQPLAGVTDPTQALRLARSLVSREGIIIYASDTPSEGLPFEAIQLSVGKAIENVGFTGVAFENKEGALLWRATLQNYSDQDVTRTWYVDSGKGAPAEPKTVSLPARSLVTLQSNFPAQAQRIQLKLSGDEFATDDTLRIVRPVPKKLTIEAAPALATLNTKLLRAIEQLTPGTAADADITLASYDPLDPTPVQGNAVIFVDDATQGGQYLAGGIIAEKHPLLDGLNWQSLLVRETIALELRPNDQTLLYQDKRPLILLRSLPATAERPACQQLLFNFDPRLSNIENQPALIVILLRFIEQVRAVKVAPSQENLETSQPITLASNSTTPPVPVRLMELSASGEVLRAKEVDPNIPLTAPELPGYFRFQQGESTLLEAATYFADTREADFRECAEVNQLADAQAAAIQAHSKGDPYWHLWLLALIGVLLISWYYTRERDSAGNTMPATA
;
A
#
# COMPACT_ATOMS: atom_id res chain seq x y z
N MET A 1 34.01 7.48 22.96
CA MET A 1 34.87 8.56 22.48
C MET A 1 33.98 9.76 22.21
N PRO A 2 34.45 11.01 22.44
CA PRO A 2 33.66 12.17 22.05
C PRO A 2 33.48 12.21 20.53
N SER A 3 32.32 12.63 20.04
CA SER A 3 32.14 13.06 18.65
C SER A 3 32.33 14.58 18.55
N PHE A 4 32.49 15.06 17.35
CA PHE A 4 32.65 16.48 17.09
C PHE A 4 31.46 16.98 16.28
N ALA A 5 30.77 18.02 16.80
CA ALA A 5 29.60 18.58 16.11
C ALA A 5 30.01 19.41 14.89
N ASN A 6 31.21 20.03 14.93
CA ASN A 6 31.67 20.90 13.87
C ASN A 6 33.08 20.50 13.39
N ILE A 7 33.14 19.60 12.40
CA ILE A 7 34.40 19.14 11.81
C ILE A 7 35.14 20.30 11.12
N ALA A 8 34.42 21.34 10.64
CA ALA A 8 35.04 22.53 10.04
C ALA A 8 35.93 23.28 11.05
N GLY A 9 35.75 23.09 12.36
CA GLY A 9 36.65 23.61 13.39
C GLY A 9 38.11 23.17 13.23
N LEU A 10 38.39 22.06 12.50
CA LEU A 10 39.74 21.62 12.17
C LEU A 10 40.54 22.65 11.33
N TRP A 11 39.83 23.49 10.55
CA TRP A 11 40.50 24.56 9.80
C TRP A 11 41.24 25.55 10.70
N ALA A 12 40.84 25.66 11.96
CA ALA A 12 41.58 26.49 12.92
C ALA A 12 43.04 26.04 13.13
N LEU A 13 43.35 24.75 12.87
CA LEU A 13 44.74 24.25 12.92
C LEU A 13 45.66 24.93 11.91
N LEU A 14 45.14 25.54 10.83
CA LEU A 14 45.92 26.37 9.92
C LEU A 14 46.51 27.61 10.62
N GLY A 15 45.99 27.96 11.79
CA GLY A 15 46.58 28.97 12.67
C GLY A 15 47.99 28.62 13.17
N ILE A 16 48.33 27.31 13.30
CA ILE A 16 49.66 26.87 13.76
C ILE A 16 50.75 27.29 12.78
N PRO A 17 50.72 26.91 11.50
CA PRO A 17 51.71 27.38 10.53
C PRO A 17 51.72 28.90 10.38
N ALA A 18 50.54 29.58 10.50
CA ALA A 18 50.48 31.03 10.47
C ALA A 18 51.22 31.68 11.66
N VAL A 19 51.01 31.15 12.88
CA VAL A 19 51.74 31.61 14.09
C VAL A 19 53.25 31.39 13.95
N ILE A 20 53.67 30.24 13.45
CA ILE A 20 55.07 29.93 13.21
C ILE A 20 55.64 30.91 12.17
N LEU A 21 54.91 31.15 11.06
CA LEU A 21 55.35 32.06 10.01
C LEU A 21 55.49 33.49 10.53
N ILE A 22 54.53 34.01 11.33
CA ILE A 22 54.57 35.33 11.93
C ILE A 22 55.77 35.43 12.85
N HIS A 23 56.03 34.42 13.66
CA HIS A 23 57.19 34.40 14.56
C HIS A 23 58.50 34.39 13.78
N PHE A 24 58.53 33.78 12.62
CA PHE A 24 59.70 33.78 11.72
C PHE A 24 59.92 35.12 11.04
N LEU A 25 58.83 35.87 10.77
CA LEU A 25 58.91 37.21 10.15
C LEU A 25 59.19 38.33 11.11
N GLN A 26 59.07 38.16 12.44
CA GLN A 26 59.42 39.19 13.46
C GLN A 26 60.93 39.35 13.56
N ARG A 27 61.51 40.17 12.68
CA ARG A 27 62.91 40.61 12.78
C ARG A 27 63.01 41.68 13.86
N LYS A 28 63.71 41.37 14.95
CA LYS A 28 64.15 42.44 15.90
C LYS A 28 65.17 43.29 15.22
N ALA A 29 64.85 44.57 14.99
CA ALA A 29 65.83 45.58 14.66
C ALA A 29 66.75 45.75 15.85
N LYS A 30 68.00 45.34 15.76
CA LYS A 30 69.04 45.58 16.77
C LYS A 30 69.52 46.98 16.56
N LEU A 31 69.16 47.93 17.44
CA LEU A 31 69.74 49.24 17.48
C LEU A 31 71.17 49.07 17.94
N ILE A 32 72.11 49.28 17.05
CA ILE A 32 73.52 49.36 17.36
C ILE A 32 73.89 50.88 17.41
N PRO A 33 74.20 51.45 18.57
CA PRO A 33 74.68 52.84 18.64
C PRO A 33 76.07 52.89 18.01
N VAL A 34 76.16 53.53 16.86
CA VAL A 34 77.47 53.77 16.19
C VAL A 34 77.85 55.20 16.38
N SER A 35 78.92 55.41 17.14
CA SER A 35 79.43 56.76 17.46
C SER A 35 80.32 57.37 16.38
N THR A 36 80.63 56.64 15.29
CA THR A 36 81.55 57.11 14.26
C THR A 36 81.03 56.75 12.85
N LEU A 37 80.25 57.70 12.30
CA LEU A 37 79.60 57.51 10.97
C LEU A 37 80.58 57.54 9.79
N PHE A 38 81.80 58.12 9.97
CA PHE A 38 82.75 58.32 8.88
C PHE A 38 83.59 57.06 8.54
N LEU A 39 83.50 56.01 9.34
CA LEU A 39 84.20 54.75 9.11
C LEU A 39 83.36 53.73 8.30
N LEU A 40 82.11 54.04 7.97
CA LEU A 40 81.24 53.20 7.24
C LEU A 40 81.40 53.22 5.71
N ASP A 41 82.25 54.15 5.21
CA ASP A 41 82.42 54.34 3.77
C ASP A 41 83.45 53.38 3.14
N LYS A 42 84.02 52.45 3.93
CA LYS A 42 85.04 51.50 3.48
C LYS A 42 84.74 50.00 3.73
N THR A 43 83.56 49.64 4.21
CA THR A 43 83.24 48.27 4.38
C THR A 43 82.29 47.80 3.28
N GLN A 44 82.82 46.98 2.39
CA GLN A 44 81.95 46.22 1.43
C GLN A 44 80.85 45.50 2.20
N ARG A 45 79.63 45.73 1.78
CA ARG A 45 78.49 44.99 2.27
C ARG A 45 78.63 43.51 1.85
N GLU A 46 79.24 42.71 2.67
CA GLU A 46 79.00 41.27 2.60
C GLU A 46 77.59 41.03 3.10
N ALA A 47 76.66 40.77 2.16
CA ALA A 47 75.35 40.31 2.50
C ALA A 47 75.51 38.88 3.06
N SER A 48 75.68 38.79 4.38
CA SER A 48 75.52 37.50 5.07
C SER A 48 74.09 37.01 4.96
N SER A 49 73.81 36.29 3.88
CA SER A 49 72.60 35.52 3.68
C SER A 49 72.71 34.21 4.47
N GLY A 50 72.86 34.32 5.79
CA GLY A 50 72.75 33.16 6.68
C GLY A 50 71.32 33.03 7.21
N ARG A 51 70.53 32.11 6.69
CA ARG A 51 69.36 31.65 7.38
C ARG A 51 69.80 30.90 8.64
N HIS A 52 69.96 31.62 9.75
CA HIS A 52 70.09 30.97 11.05
C HIS A 52 68.71 30.52 11.55
N PHE A 53 68.51 29.25 11.64
CA PHE A 53 67.43 28.59 12.40
C PHE A 53 67.75 28.76 13.90
N ASP A 54 67.80 30.01 14.42
CA ASP A 54 68.05 30.26 15.83
C ASP A 54 66.78 29.85 16.63
N ARG A 55 66.93 28.72 17.31
CA ARG A 55 66.24 28.32 18.54
C ARG A 55 64.79 28.80 18.69
N LEU A 56 63.92 28.38 17.77
CA LEU A 56 62.45 28.43 17.93
C LEU A 56 61.97 27.72 19.21
N THR A 57 62.75 26.78 19.74
CA THR A 57 62.41 25.91 20.87
C THR A 57 62.39 26.60 22.24
N GLN A 58 62.88 27.87 22.37
CA GLN A 58 62.92 28.56 23.64
C GLN A 58 62.01 29.80 23.75
N SER A 59 61.02 29.93 22.86
CA SER A 59 60.06 31.05 22.90
C SER A 59 58.79 30.68 23.63
N ILE A 60 58.62 31.02 24.89
CA ILE A 60 57.41 30.83 25.69
C ILE A 60 56.17 31.40 24.95
N PRO A 61 56.22 32.65 24.40
CA PRO A 61 55.04 33.15 23.63
C PRO A 61 54.62 32.30 22.45
N LEU A 62 55.56 31.70 21.70
CA LEU A 62 55.27 30.84 20.58
C LEU A 62 54.47 29.61 21.04
N TRP A 63 54.94 28.91 22.09
CA TRP A 63 54.28 27.75 22.63
C TRP A 63 52.89 28.08 23.20
N MET A 64 52.74 29.24 23.85
CA MET A 64 51.45 29.73 24.35
C MET A 64 50.49 30.03 23.19
N GLN A 65 50.93 30.61 22.09
CA GLN A 65 50.09 30.85 20.92
C GLN A 65 49.67 29.57 20.23
N ILE A 66 50.57 28.58 20.10
CA ILE A 66 50.23 27.23 19.56
C ILE A 66 49.21 26.56 20.47
N LEU A 67 49.39 26.61 21.79
CA LEU A 67 48.42 26.07 22.75
C LEU A 67 47.05 26.80 22.63
N GLY A 68 47.08 28.12 22.42
CA GLY A 68 45.89 28.92 22.18
C GLY A 68 45.12 28.46 20.92
N VAL A 69 45.84 28.20 19.82
CA VAL A 69 45.25 27.67 18.59
C VAL A 69 44.65 26.29 18.81
N LEU A 70 45.31 25.41 19.58
CA LEU A 70 44.79 24.08 19.90
C LEU A 70 43.54 24.16 20.77
N LEU A 71 43.52 25.03 21.80
CA LEU A 71 42.33 25.26 22.63
C LEU A 71 41.17 25.86 21.83
N LEU A 72 41.47 26.79 20.94
CA LEU A 72 40.48 27.37 20.02
C LEU A 72 39.91 26.28 19.09
N THR A 73 40.78 25.46 18.53
CA THR A 73 40.35 24.31 17.70
C THR A 73 39.44 23.37 18.48
N TRP A 74 39.80 23.06 19.74
CA TRP A 74 38.97 22.22 20.61
C TRP A 74 37.58 22.82 20.86
N LEU A 75 37.52 24.13 21.13
CA LEU A 75 36.24 24.84 21.30
C LEU A 75 35.42 24.88 20.03
N LEU A 76 36.05 25.11 18.86
CA LEU A 76 35.37 25.16 17.56
C LEU A 76 34.91 23.79 17.06
N LEU A 77 35.55 22.71 17.49
CA LEU A 77 35.15 21.33 17.19
C LEU A 77 33.87 20.91 17.93
N GLU A 78 33.46 21.65 18.98
CA GLU A 78 32.29 21.38 19.81
C GLU A 78 32.19 19.88 20.21
N PRO A 79 33.09 19.40 21.09
CA PRO A 79 33.07 17.97 21.47
C PRO A 79 31.76 17.63 22.19
N ARG A 80 31.17 16.52 21.78
CA ARG A 80 29.92 15.97 22.36
C ARG A 80 30.19 14.65 23.03
N TYR A 81 29.59 14.45 24.19
CA TYR A 81 29.74 13.26 25.01
C TYR A 81 28.43 12.49 25.09
N PRO A 82 28.44 11.15 25.09
CA PRO A 82 27.24 10.35 25.20
C PRO A 82 26.51 10.60 26.52
N LEU A 83 25.17 10.62 26.47
CA LEU A 83 24.31 10.66 27.65
C LEU A 83 24.30 9.28 28.31
N ALA A 84 24.57 9.24 29.64
CA ALA A 84 24.43 7.99 30.41
C ALA A 84 22.95 7.56 30.46
N ARG A 85 22.67 6.28 30.18
CA ARG A 85 21.32 5.67 30.23
C ARG A 85 20.33 6.31 29.26
N SER A 86 20.71 6.49 28.01
CA SER A 86 19.80 6.93 26.95
C SER A 86 19.38 5.74 26.08
N THR A 87 18.10 5.71 25.66
CA THR A 87 17.56 4.70 24.76
C THR A 87 17.09 5.38 23.48
N GLN A 88 17.65 4.97 22.35
CA GLN A 88 17.17 5.36 21.03
C GLN A 88 15.99 4.49 20.65
N ARG A 89 14.84 5.11 20.35
CA ARG A 89 13.66 4.40 19.83
C ARG A 89 13.56 4.63 18.34
N ILE A 90 13.43 3.52 17.62
CA ILE A 90 13.34 3.52 16.15
C ILE A 90 12.09 2.76 15.75
N ALA A 91 11.16 3.43 15.06
CA ALA A 91 10.05 2.79 14.42
C ALA A 91 10.33 2.68 12.92
N LEU A 92 10.24 1.47 12.41
CA LEU A 92 10.31 1.16 10.99
C LEU A 92 8.89 0.86 10.50
N VAL A 93 8.38 1.66 9.59
CA VAL A 93 7.12 1.43 8.89
C VAL A 93 7.46 0.92 7.51
N LEU A 94 7.06 -0.31 7.22
CA LEU A 94 7.31 -0.97 5.95
C LEU A 94 6.13 -0.75 5.01
N ASP A 95 6.41 -0.40 3.80
CA ASP A 95 5.42 -0.44 2.75
C ASP A 95 5.03 -1.89 2.47
N SER A 96 3.76 -2.22 2.69
CA SER A 96 3.24 -3.57 2.53
C SER A 96 2.84 -3.88 1.09
N SER A 97 3.04 -2.96 0.16
CA SER A 97 2.65 -3.09 -1.23
C SER A 97 3.35 -4.26 -1.93
N ALA A 98 2.67 -4.84 -2.91
CA ALA A 98 3.16 -6.02 -3.63
C ALA A 98 4.46 -5.75 -4.40
N SER A 99 4.67 -4.52 -4.87
CA SER A 99 5.89 -4.07 -5.55
C SER A 99 7.15 -4.24 -4.69
N MET A 100 7.01 -4.10 -3.38
CA MET A 100 8.10 -4.32 -2.43
C MET A 100 8.68 -5.74 -2.44
N THR A 101 7.98 -6.73 -3.01
CA THR A 101 8.52 -8.10 -3.16
C THR A 101 9.82 -8.12 -3.96
N VAL A 102 9.94 -7.26 -4.98
CA VAL A 102 11.13 -7.13 -5.82
C VAL A 102 12.29 -6.45 -5.07
N SER A 103 11.95 -5.52 -4.18
CA SER A 103 12.93 -4.69 -3.46
C SER A 103 13.28 -5.21 -2.07
N LYS A 104 12.64 -6.28 -1.61
CA LYS A 104 12.77 -6.82 -0.25
C LYS A 104 14.22 -7.16 0.13
N ASP A 105 14.95 -7.87 -0.72
CA ASP A 105 16.32 -8.29 -0.41
C ASP A 105 17.25 -7.09 -0.29
N ARG A 106 17.09 -6.08 -1.16
CA ARG A 106 17.84 -4.81 -1.08
C ARG A 106 17.51 -4.06 0.21
N LEU A 107 16.23 -4.06 0.62
CA LEU A 107 15.82 -3.45 1.88
C LEU A 107 16.53 -4.12 3.06
N LEU A 108 16.57 -5.44 3.10
CA LEU A 108 17.25 -6.19 4.16
C LEU A 108 18.76 -5.88 4.21
N GLU A 109 19.43 -5.83 3.07
CA GLU A 109 20.85 -5.46 2.98
C GLU A 109 21.10 -4.03 3.48
N GLN A 110 20.27 -3.08 3.05
CA GLN A 110 20.41 -1.68 3.44
C GLN A 110 20.13 -1.48 4.93
N LEU A 111 19.09 -2.12 5.47
CA LEU A 111 18.78 -2.07 6.90
C LEU A 111 19.89 -2.71 7.74
N ALA A 112 20.45 -3.83 7.31
CA ALA A 112 21.57 -4.48 8.01
C ALA A 112 22.79 -3.57 8.12
N LYS A 113 23.03 -2.74 7.12
CA LYS A 113 24.13 -1.76 7.07
C LYS A 113 23.85 -0.53 7.92
N ASP A 114 22.64 0.04 7.84
CA ASP A 114 22.35 1.37 8.36
C ASP A 114 21.77 1.37 9.78
N LEU A 115 20.96 0.36 10.16
CA LEU A 115 20.34 0.30 11.49
C LEU A 115 21.34 0.40 12.67
N PRO A 116 22.51 -0.27 12.63
CA PRO A 116 23.48 -0.15 13.72
C PRO A 116 23.99 1.30 13.93
N ALA A 117 24.11 2.05 12.84
CA ALA A 117 24.57 3.44 12.88
C ALA A 117 23.54 4.40 13.49
N LEU A 118 22.25 4.08 13.38
CA LEU A 118 21.14 4.87 13.93
C LEU A 118 21.04 4.81 15.47
N LYS A 119 21.73 3.88 16.10
CA LYS A 119 21.91 3.86 17.55
C LYS A 119 22.57 5.16 18.06
N GLY A 120 23.46 5.76 17.26
CA GLY A 120 24.19 6.96 17.62
C GLY A 120 24.96 6.77 18.93
N PHE A 121 24.78 7.70 19.88
CA PHE A 121 25.40 7.65 21.21
C PHE A 121 24.51 7.04 22.30
N ALA A 122 23.33 6.52 21.94
CA ALA A 122 22.46 5.90 22.92
C ALA A 122 23.09 4.62 23.51
N THR A 123 22.83 4.39 24.80
CA THR A 123 23.28 3.18 25.48
C THR A 123 22.54 1.96 24.95
N ASP A 124 21.22 2.08 24.82
CA ASP A 124 20.31 1.04 24.32
C ASP A 124 19.58 1.49 23.06
N VAL A 125 19.05 0.54 22.31
CA VAL A 125 18.17 0.79 21.17
C VAL A 125 16.91 -0.07 21.31
N GLU A 126 15.76 0.48 20.96
CA GLU A 126 14.48 -0.22 20.87
C GLU A 126 13.91 -0.07 19.46
N TYR A 127 13.65 -1.19 18.83
CA TYR A 127 13.06 -1.26 17.49
C TYR A 127 11.59 -1.63 17.57
N THR A 128 10.77 -0.99 16.76
CA THR A 128 9.39 -1.39 16.51
C THR A 128 9.16 -1.41 15.00
N VAL A 129 8.68 -2.53 14.47
CA VAL A 129 8.41 -2.69 13.04
C VAL A 129 6.91 -2.84 12.83
N LEU A 130 6.37 -1.99 11.96
CA LEU A 130 4.97 -1.93 11.58
C LEU A 130 4.83 -2.07 10.06
N GLU A 131 3.69 -2.55 9.61
CA GLU A 131 3.29 -2.50 8.21
C GLU A 131 2.48 -1.23 7.91
N SER A 132 2.53 -0.75 6.65
CA SER A 132 1.71 0.38 6.19
C SER A 132 0.22 0.06 6.20
N THR A 133 -0.14 -1.21 5.99
CA THR A 133 -1.52 -1.69 6.01
C THR A 133 -2.13 -1.61 7.42
N PRO A 134 -3.24 -0.89 7.60
CA PRO A 134 -3.90 -0.79 8.89
C PRO A 134 -4.40 -2.15 9.44
N GLY A 135 -4.35 -2.31 10.76
CA GLY A 135 -4.88 -3.51 11.44
C GLY A 135 -3.97 -4.73 11.45
N LYS A 136 -2.84 -4.69 10.77
CA LYS A 136 -1.83 -5.75 10.85
C LYS A 136 -1.11 -5.72 12.21
N PRO A 137 -0.72 -6.86 12.78
CA PRO A 137 0.08 -6.92 14.00
C PRO A 137 1.48 -6.36 13.78
N ARG A 138 2.16 -5.98 14.86
CA ARG A 138 3.57 -5.58 14.77
C ARG A 138 4.41 -6.78 14.32
N LEU A 139 5.26 -6.57 13.34
CA LEU A 139 6.18 -7.60 12.85
C LEU A 139 7.30 -7.89 13.86
N TYR A 140 7.78 -6.84 14.54
CA TYR A 140 8.83 -6.97 15.54
C TYR A 140 8.74 -5.85 16.59
N ALA A 141 9.08 -6.19 17.84
CA ALA A 141 9.31 -5.24 18.91
C ALA A 141 10.40 -5.79 19.83
N GLY A 142 11.58 -5.17 19.84
CA GLY A 142 12.72 -5.67 20.60
C GLY A 142 13.96 -4.80 20.48
N LYS A 143 15.09 -5.31 20.94
CA LYS A 143 16.39 -4.61 20.99
C LYS A 143 17.44 -5.19 20.03
N SER A 144 17.17 -6.35 19.45
CA SER A 144 18.13 -7.08 18.59
C SER A 144 17.90 -6.75 17.12
N THR A 145 18.90 -6.21 16.46
CA THR A 145 18.89 -6.01 15.00
C THR A 145 18.82 -7.33 14.23
N GLU A 146 19.45 -8.39 14.76
CA GLU A 146 19.46 -9.70 14.13
C GLU A 146 18.06 -10.34 14.13
N GLU A 147 17.36 -10.30 15.27
CA GLU A 147 15.98 -10.80 15.38
C GLU A 147 15.03 -10.00 14.48
N LEU A 148 15.21 -8.67 14.40
CA LEU A 148 14.47 -7.81 13.49
C LEU A 148 14.65 -8.26 12.04
N LEU A 149 15.89 -8.42 11.58
CA LEU A 149 16.17 -8.83 10.20
C LEU A 149 15.64 -10.25 9.91
N ASN A 150 15.66 -11.16 10.89
CA ASN A 150 15.07 -12.49 10.74
C ASN A 150 13.54 -12.42 10.62
N ALA A 151 12.87 -11.58 11.42
CA ALA A 151 11.44 -11.36 11.28
C ALA A 151 11.07 -10.80 9.89
N LEU A 152 11.90 -9.89 9.35
CA LEU A 152 11.70 -9.34 8.01
C LEU A 152 11.93 -10.35 6.88
N LYS A 153 12.74 -11.37 7.07
CA LYS A 153 12.89 -12.44 6.07
C LYS A 153 11.60 -13.23 5.86
N GLU A 154 10.81 -13.39 6.92
CA GLU A 154 9.51 -14.07 6.86
C GLU A 154 8.36 -13.15 6.37
N TRP A 155 8.57 -11.85 6.41
CA TRP A 155 7.58 -10.87 5.96
C TRP A 155 7.31 -10.98 4.46
N GLN A 156 6.02 -10.87 4.08
CA GLN A 156 5.55 -10.92 2.70
C GLN A 156 4.71 -9.67 2.40
N PRO A 157 5.23 -8.72 1.64
CA PRO A 157 4.48 -7.57 1.17
C PRO A 157 3.55 -7.99 0.02
N LEU A 158 2.25 -7.97 0.24
CA LEU A 158 1.26 -8.48 -0.72
C LEU A 158 0.03 -7.57 -0.84
N ALA A 159 0.00 -6.48 -0.09
CA ALA A 159 -1.10 -5.53 -0.14
C ALA A 159 -1.09 -4.74 -1.47
N GLY A 160 -2.23 -4.17 -1.82
CA GLY A 160 -2.28 -3.11 -2.83
C GLY A 160 -1.76 -1.79 -2.28
N VAL A 161 -1.86 -0.72 -3.06
CA VAL A 161 -1.46 0.64 -2.65
C VAL A 161 -2.14 1.03 -1.33
N THR A 162 -1.34 1.40 -0.34
CA THR A 162 -1.82 1.81 0.98
C THR A 162 -1.32 3.20 1.36
N ASP A 163 -2.15 3.96 2.07
CA ASP A 163 -1.72 5.23 2.67
C ASP A 163 -0.99 4.96 3.99
N PRO A 164 0.32 5.25 4.11
CA PRO A 164 1.11 4.97 5.31
C PRO A 164 0.78 5.91 6.48
N THR A 165 -0.05 6.96 6.28
CA THR A 165 -0.30 8.01 7.27
C THR A 165 -0.75 7.48 8.62
N GLN A 166 -1.62 6.45 8.64
CA GLN A 166 -2.10 5.86 9.89
C GLN A 166 -1.01 5.08 10.62
N ALA A 167 -0.20 4.31 9.89
CA ALA A 167 0.92 3.57 10.44
C ALA A 167 2.02 4.51 10.96
N LEU A 168 2.32 5.60 10.25
CA LEU A 168 3.26 6.63 10.67
C LEU A 168 2.78 7.36 11.94
N ARG A 169 1.47 7.64 12.05
CA ARG A 169 0.86 8.19 13.28
C ARG A 169 1.04 7.24 14.45
N LEU A 170 0.78 5.96 14.25
CA LEU A 170 0.99 4.93 15.27
C LEU A 170 2.46 4.85 15.66
N ALA A 171 3.37 4.83 14.68
CA ALA A 171 4.81 4.83 14.90
C ALA A 171 5.25 6.02 15.78
N ARG A 172 4.75 7.25 15.49
CA ARG A 172 5.06 8.44 16.30
C ARG A 172 4.59 8.29 17.74
N SER A 173 3.42 7.69 17.96
CA SER A 173 2.93 7.45 19.31
C SER A 173 3.79 6.46 20.11
N LEU A 174 4.42 5.51 19.42
CA LEU A 174 5.25 4.47 20.05
C LEU A 174 6.68 4.95 20.38
N VAL A 175 7.27 5.78 19.51
CA VAL A 175 8.66 6.25 19.71
C VAL A 175 8.77 7.58 20.40
N SER A 176 7.65 8.25 20.70
CA SER A 176 7.60 9.60 21.25
C SER A 176 8.29 10.67 20.37
N ARG A 177 8.49 11.88 20.90
CA ARG A 177 9.00 13.01 20.10
C ARG A 177 10.46 12.86 19.70
N GLU A 178 11.27 12.20 20.52
CA GLU A 178 12.73 12.08 20.31
C GLU A 178 13.13 10.85 19.49
N GLY A 179 12.18 9.96 19.20
CA GLY A 179 12.44 8.75 18.43
C GLY A 179 12.43 8.99 16.93
N ILE A 180 13.13 8.11 16.21
CA ILE A 180 13.24 8.14 14.76
C ILE A 180 12.11 7.30 14.14
N ILE A 181 11.47 7.81 13.10
CA ILE A 181 10.54 7.05 12.26
C ILE A 181 11.16 6.93 10.88
N ILE A 182 11.22 5.70 10.39
CA ILE A 182 11.70 5.39 9.05
C ILE A 182 10.53 4.82 8.27
N TYR A 183 10.23 5.38 7.12
CA TYR A 183 9.33 4.79 6.14
C TYR A 183 10.15 4.12 5.05
N ALA A 184 10.04 2.80 4.95
CA ALA A 184 10.75 2.00 3.97
C ALA A 184 9.80 1.60 2.84
N SER A 185 10.09 2.02 1.62
CA SER A 185 9.31 1.76 0.41
C SER A 185 10.24 1.51 -0.79
N ASP A 186 9.67 1.23 -1.94
CA ASP A 186 10.36 1.17 -3.22
C ASP A 186 10.19 2.44 -4.05
N THR A 187 9.24 3.29 -3.68
CA THR A 187 8.93 4.53 -4.38
C THR A 187 9.21 5.73 -3.49
N PRO A 188 9.91 6.77 -3.98
CA PRO A 188 10.11 8.01 -3.26
C PRO A 188 8.78 8.72 -2.97
N SER A 189 8.62 9.19 -1.73
CA SER A 189 7.46 9.97 -1.30
C SER A 189 7.89 11.34 -0.82
N GLU A 190 7.25 12.41 -1.28
CA GLU A 190 7.53 13.76 -0.83
C GLU A 190 6.66 14.13 0.38
N GLY A 191 7.25 14.83 1.36
CA GLY A 191 6.49 15.42 2.46
C GLY A 191 5.87 14.42 3.44
N LEU A 192 6.58 13.36 3.81
CA LEU A 192 6.11 12.38 4.78
C LEU A 192 5.69 13.04 6.11
N PRO A 193 4.50 12.73 6.66
CA PRO A 193 4.04 13.28 7.91
C PRO A 193 4.85 12.77 9.12
N PHE A 194 4.73 13.46 10.25
CA PHE A 194 5.33 13.08 11.54
C PHE A 194 6.85 13.03 11.56
N GLU A 195 7.52 13.82 10.72
CA GLU A 195 8.98 13.84 10.60
C GLU A 195 9.55 12.45 10.27
N ALA A 196 8.81 11.68 9.49
CA ALA A 196 9.28 10.38 9.04
C ALA A 196 10.37 10.56 7.97
N ILE A 197 11.40 9.75 8.08
CA ILE A 197 12.57 9.75 7.21
C ILE A 197 12.40 8.66 6.17
N GLN A 198 12.65 8.98 4.92
CA GLN A 198 12.47 8.04 3.84
C GLN A 198 13.70 7.15 3.63
N LEU A 199 13.43 5.86 3.48
CA LEU A 199 14.32 4.86 2.93
C LEU A 199 13.63 4.18 1.75
N SER A 200 13.85 4.67 0.53
CA SER A 200 13.40 3.99 -0.67
C SER A 200 14.54 3.16 -1.27
N VAL A 201 14.26 1.89 -1.53
CA VAL A 201 15.22 0.91 -2.08
C VAL A 201 14.82 0.41 -3.46
N GLY A 202 13.83 1.07 -4.08
CA GLY A 202 13.31 0.70 -5.37
C GLY A 202 14.27 0.91 -6.52
N LYS A 203 14.01 0.19 -7.58
CA LYS A 203 14.67 0.33 -8.87
C LYS A 203 13.62 0.20 -9.96
N ALA A 204 13.66 1.08 -10.93
CA ALA A 204 12.84 0.93 -12.12
C ALA A 204 13.21 -0.37 -12.85
N ILE A 205 12.22 -1.21 -13.07
CA ILE A 205 12.32 -2.47 -13.81
C ILE A 205 11.25 -2.51 -14.90
N GLU A 206 11.51 -3.30 -15.94
CA GLU A 206 10.53 -3.59 -16.97
C GLU A 206 9.62 -4.72 -16.48
N ASN A 207 8.32 -4.50 -16.48
CA ASN A 207 7.33 -5.48 -16.08
C ASN A 207 6.29 -5.69 -17.18
N VAL A 208 5.86 -6.94 -17.35
CA VAL A 208 4.73 -7.35 -18.21
C VAL A 208 3.92 -8.39 -17.46
N GLY A 209 2.71 -8.07 -17.09
CA GLY A 209 1.90 -8.97 -16.27
C GLY A 209 0.42 -9.05 -16.67
N PHE A 210 -0.26 -10.02 -16.11
CA PHE A 210 -1.71 -10.16 -16.21
C PHE A 210 -2.41 -9.13 -15.32
N THR A 211 -3.41 -8.44 -15.86
CA THR A 211 -4.18 -7.41 -15.12
C THR A 211 -5.64 -7.77 -14.91
N GLY A 212 -6.14 -8.81 -15.58
CA GLY A 212 -7.53 -9.20 -15.41
C GLY A 212 -7.96 -10.36 -16.30
N VAL A 213 -9.15 -10.87 -16.00
CA VAL A 213 -9.80 -11.92 -16.79
C VAL A 213 -11.29 -11.66 -16.93
N ALA A 214 -11.83 -11.91 -18.11
CA ALA A 214 -13.26 -11.89 -18.39
C ALA A 214 -13.69 -13.19 -19.07
N PHE A 215 -14.97 -13.50 -18.95
CA PHE A 215 -15.55 -14.72 -19.51
C PHE A 215 -16.74 -14.39 -20.38
N GLU A 216 -16.88 -15.13 -21.45
CA GLU A 216 -18.01 -15.04 -22.36
C GLU A 216 -18.46 -16.44 -22.74
N ASN A 217 -19.77 -16.69 -22.66
CA ASN A 217 -20.34 -17.95 -23.17
C ASN A 217 -20.76 -17.75 -24.63
N LYS A 218 -20.05 -18.39 -25.54
CA LYS A 218 -20.29 -18.28 -26.98
C LYS A 218 -20.61 -19.66 -27.53
N GLU A 219 -21.82 -19.83 -28.08
CA GLU A 219 -22.26 -21.08 -28.71
C GLU A 219 -22.11 -22.34 -27.82
N GLY A 220 -22.26 -22.16 -26.50
CA GLY A 220 -22.11 -23.24 -25.53
C GLY A 220 -20.66 -23.54 -25.11
N ALA A 221 -19.69 -22.83 -25.66
CA ALA A 221 -18.32 -22.91 -25.23
C ALA A 221 -17.96 -21.68 -24.36
N LEU A 222 -17.35 -21.93 -23.19
CA LEU A 222 -16.84 -20.85 -22.33
C LEU A 222 -15.53 -20.33 -22.90
N LEU A 223 -15.52 -19.07 -23.29
CA LEU A 223 -14.33 -18.33 -23.73
C LEU A 223 -13.79 -17.52 -22.57
N TRP A 224 -12.49 -17.60 -22.32
CA TRP A 224 -11.80 -16.67 -21.43
C TRP A 224 -11.03 -15.63 -22.22
N ARG A 225 -10.98 -14.40 -21.67
CA ARG A 225 -10.19 -13.27 -22.16
C ARG A 225 -9.31 -12.77 -21.04
N ALA A 226 -8.02 -12.92 -21.16
CA ALA A 226 -7.06 -12.43 -20.19
C ALA A 226 -6.36 -11.19 -20.76
N THR A 227 -6.24 -10.14 -19.95
CA THR A 227 -5.57 -8.91 -20.32
C THR A 227 -4.15 -8.91 -19.81
N LEU A 228 -3.20 -8.65 -20.70
CA LEU A 228 -1.80 -8.41 -20.38
C LEU A 228 -1.50 -6.93 -20.55
N GLN A 229 -0.68 -6.38 -19.68
CA GLN A 229 -0.17 -5.01 -19.79
C GLN A 229 1.36 -5.01 -19.82
N ASN A 230 1.90 -4.25 -20.77
CA ASN A 230 3.31 -3.90 -20.80
C ASN A 230 3.49 -2.55 -20.13
N TYR A 231 4.17 -2.51 -18.98
CA TYR A 231 4.46 -1.29 -18.23
C TYR A 231 5.73 -0.59 -18.68
N SER A 232 6.56 -1.26 -19.51
CA SER A 232 7.81 -0.72 -19.99
C SER A 232 7.63 0.27 -21.15
N ASP A 233 8.65 1.08 -21.38
CA ASP A 233 8.71 2.04 -22.49
C ASP A 233 9.20 1.42 -23.80
N GLN A 234 9.36 0.09 -23.84
CA GLN A 234 9.84 -0.66 -25.00
C GLN A 234 8.86 -1.74 -25.42
N ASP A 235 8.91 -2.12 -26.70
CA ASP A 235 8.18 -3.27 -27.20
C ASP A 235 8.81 -4.54 -26.65
N VAL A 236 8.00 -5.38 -26.03
CA VAL A 236 8.43 -6.63 -25.39
C VAL A 236 7.74 -7.81 -26.06
N THR A 237 8.50 -8.89 -26.26
CA THR A 237 7.95 -10.17 -26.73
C THR A 237 8.02 -11.18 -25.59
N ARG A 238 6.87 -11.79 -25.25
CA ARG A 238 6.76 -12.79 -24.19
C ARG A 238 6.22 -14.10 -24.74
N THR A 239 6.56 -15.19 -24.08
CA THR A 239 5.93 -16.50 -24.34
C THR A 239 4.93 -16.82 -23.24
N TRP A 240 3.82 -17.42 -23.60
CA TRP A 240 2.79 -17.82 -22.65
C TRP A 240 2.20 -19.18 -23.00
N TYR A 241 1.67 -19.88 -22.04
CA TYR A 241 0.99 -21.16 -22.20
C TYR A 241 -0.11 -21.37 -21.17
N VAL A 242 -1.00 -22.32 -21.46
CA VAL A 242 -2.09 -22.74 -20.56
C VAL A 242 -1.71 -24.06 -19.93
N ASP A 243 -1.73 -24.10 -18.60
CA ASP A 243 -1.53 -25.30 -17.80
C ASP A 243 -2.88 -25.68 -17.15
N SER A 244 -3.42 -26.85 -17.49
CA SER A 244 -4.67 -27.35 -16.92
C SER A 244 -4.48 -28.23 -15.69
N GLY A 245 -3.23 -28.41 -15.22
CA GLY A 245 -2.90 -29.26 -14.08
C GLY A 245 -3.08 -30.76 -14.34
N LYS A 246 -3.55 -31.14 -15.53
CA LYS A 246 -3.76 -32.55 -15.95
C LYS A 246 -3.14 -32.74 -17.34
N GLY A 247 -2.10 -33.55 -17.43
CA GLY A 247 -1.37 -33.79 -18.68
C GLY A 247 -0.24 -32.82 -18.94
N ALA A 248 0.31 -32.82 -20.16
CA ALA A 248 1.33 -31.86 -20.57
C ALA A 248 0.73 -30.46 -20.72
N PRO A 249 1.46 -29.39 -20.37
CA PRO A 249 1.05 -28.03 -20.66
C PRO A 249 0.81 -27.83 -22.16
N ALA A 250 -0.06 -26.89 -22.52
CA ALA A 250 -0.26 -26.50 -23.91
C ALA A 250 1.06 -25.95 -24.51
N GLU A 251 1.20 -26.08 -25.82
CA GLU A 251 2.36 -25.53 -26.53
C GLU A 251 2.51 -24.01 -26.26
N PRO A 252 3.71 -23.54 -25.93
CA PRO A 252 3.96 -22.12 -25.72
C PRO A 252 3.64 -21.30 -26.97
N LYS A 253 2.96 -20.18 -26.77
CA LYS A 253 2.65 -19.19 -27.81
C LYS A 253 3.40 -17.91 -27.54
N THR A 254 3.75 -17.20 -28.60
CA THR A 254 4.42 -15.90 -28.50
C THR A 254 3.41 -14.77 -28.65
N VAL A 255 3.56 -13.73 -27.85
CA VAL A 255 2.80 -12.48 -27.93
C VAL A 255 3.76 -11.30 -27.96
N SER A 256 3.52 -10.36 -28.87
CA SER A 256 4.22 -9.08 -28.92
C SER A 256 3.35 -8.03 -28.23
N LEU A 257 3.96 -7.30 -27.31
CA LEU A 257 3.32 -6.25 -26.52
C LEU A 257 4.03 -4.92 -26.82
N PRO A 258 3.39 -4.02 -27.58
CA PRO A 258 3.94 -2.68 -27.76
C PRO A 258 4.16 -1.97 -26.42
N ALA A 259 5.06 -0.97 -26.42
CA ALA A 259 5.31 -0.16 -25.24
C ALA A 259 4.02 0.40 -24.64
N ARG A 260 3.86 0.31 -23.34
CA ARG A 260 2.70 0.85 -22.56
C ARG A 260 1.33 0.39 -23.05
N SER A 261 1.24 -0.77 -23.72
CA SER A 261 0.00 -1.23 -24.32
C SER A 261 -0.66 -2.35 -23.51
N LEU A 262 -1.97 -2.48 -23.73
CA LEU A 262 -2.78 -3.60 -23.26
C LEU A 262 -3.02 -4.56 -24.43
N VAL A 263 -2.81 -5.84 -24.22
CA VAL A 263 -3.09 -6.91 -25.19
C VAL A 263 -4.01 -7.94 -24.56
N THR A 264 -5.04 -8.36 -25.29
CA THR A 264 -5.98 -9.38 -24.83
C THR A 264 -5.65 -10.73 -25.45
N LEU A 265 -5.37 -11.70 -24.61
CA LEU A 265 -5.30 -13.10 -24.99
C LEU A 265 -6.69 -13.74 -24.84
N GLN A 266 -7.05 -14.62 -25.74
CA GLN A 266 -8.32 -15.33 -25.65
C GLN A 266 -8.20 -16.78 -26.14
N SER A 267 -8.96 -17.66 -25.51
CA SER A 267 -9.12 -19.05 -25.95
C SER A 267 -10.33 -19.69 -25.28
N ASN A 268 -10.72 -20.85 -25.76
CA ASN A 268 -11.76 -21.63 -25.10
C ASN A 268 -11.25 -22.22 -23.78
N PHE A 269 -12.12 -22.20 -22.76
CA PHE A 269 -11.85 -22.90 -21.51
C PHE A 269 -11.92 -24.41 -21.77
N PRO A 270 -10.88 -25.20 -21.43
CA PRO A 270 -10.88 -26.64 -21.72
C PRO A 270 -12.07 -27.33 -21.04
N ALA A 271 -12.83 -28.13 -21.81
CA ALA A 271 -14.11 -28.70 -21.36
C ALA A 271 -14.00 -29.54 -20.08
N GLN A 272 -12.90 -30.27 -19.92
CA GLN A 272 -12.67 -31.18 -18.79
C GLN A 272 -11.94 -30.52 -17.60
N ALA A 273 -11.48 -29.27 -17.75
CA ALA A 273 -10.77 -28.59 -16.69
C ALA A 273 -11.74 -27.78 -15.81
N GLN A 274 -11.54 -27.85 -14.51
CA GLN A 274 -12.20 -26.95 -13.54
C GLN A 274 -11.31 -25.74 -13.21
N ARG A 275 -10.01 -25.93 -13.35
CA ARG A 275 -8.99 -24.91 -13.05
C ARG A 275 -7.95 -24.89 -14.15
N ILE A 276 -7.46 -23.72 -14.47
CA ILE A 276 -6.34 -23.52 -15.39
C ILE A 276 -5.41 -22.44 -14.84
N GLN A 277 -4.16 -22.47 -15.28
CA GLN A 277 -3.18 -21.42 -15.05
C GLN A 277 -2.67 -20.93 -16.40
N LEU A 278 -2.74 -19.64 -16.62
CA LEU A 278 -2.02 -19.01 -17.71
C LEU A 278 -0.68 -18.55 -17.14
N LYS A 279 0.40 -19.02 -17.74
CA LYS A 279 1.75 -18.70 -17.31
C LYS A 279 2.46 -17.92 -18.40
N LEU A 280 3.06 -16.81 -18.01
CA LEU A 280 3.89 -15.96 -18.84
C LEU A 280 5.36 -16.31 -18.59
N SER A 281 6.24 -16.07 -19.57
CA SER A 281 7.67 -16.11 -19.30
C SER A 281 8.01 -15.02 -18.30
N GLY A 282 8.62 -15.45 -17.16
CA GLY A 282 8.81 -14.62 -15.98
C GLY A 282 9.71 -13.42 -16.19
N ASP A 283 9.51 -12.42 -15.35
CA ASP A 283 10.42 -11.29 -15.15
C ASP A 283 10.75 -11.11 -13.65
N GLU A 284 11.20 -9.91 -13.23
CA GLU A 284 11.57 -9.67 -11.84
C GLU A 284 10.36 -9.64 -10.89
N PHE A 285 9.13 -9.38 -11.39
CA PHE A 285 7.90 -9.34 -10.61
C PHE A 285 6.99 -10.55 -10.87
N ALA A 286 7.32 -11.68 -10.28
CA ALA A 286 6.64 -12.96 -10.52
C ALA A 286 5.17 -13.03 -10.07
N THR A 287 4.65 -12.01 -9.36
CA THR A 287 3.30 -12.02 -8.79
C THR A 287 2.23 -12.00 -9.87
N ASP A 288 2.43 -11.27 -10.96
CA ASP A 288 1.50 -11.11 -12.08
C ASP A 288 1.85 -11.95 -13.32
N ASP A 289 2.92 -12.75 -13.27
CA ASP A 289 3.31 -13.69 -14.32
C ASP A 289 2.36 -14.89 -14.45
N THR A 290 1.57 -15.19 -13.42
CA THR A 290 0.68 -16.35 -13.38
C THR A 290 -0.74 -15.95 -13.06
N LEU A 291 -1.62 -16.07 -14.04
CA LEU A 291 -3.06 -15.89 -13.87
C LEU A 291 -3.72 -17.23 -13.58
N ARG A 292 -4.24 -17.39 -12.36
CA ARG A 292 -4.96 -18.57 -11.92
C ARG A 292 -6.45 -18.36 -12.12
N ILE A 293 -7.10 -19.32 -12.73
CA ILE A 293 -8.52 -19.21 -13.13
C ILE A 293 -9.26 -20.48 -12.74
N VAL A 294 -10.43 -20.32 -12.13
CA VAL A 294 -11.45 -21.39 -12.02
C VAL A 294 -12.53 -21.18 -13.09
N ARG A 295 -13.16 -22.25 -13.54
CA ARG A 295 -14.33 -22.15 -14.40
C ARG A 295 -15.44 -21.43 -13.63
N PRO A 296 -15.89 -20.23 -14.04
CA PRO A 296 -16.95 -19.55 -13.32
C PRO A 296 -18.27 -20.34 -13.42
N VAL A 297 -18.88 -20.60 -12.29
CA VAL A 297 -20.19 -21.27 -12.21
C VAL A 297 -21.02 -20.54 -11.16
N PRO A 298 -22.05 -19.78 -11.56
CA PRO A 298 -22.91 -19.12 -10.60
C PRO A 298 -23.74 -20.14 -9.81
N LYS A 299 -24.23 -19.73 -8.64
CA LYS A 299 -25.12 -20.60 -7.81
C LYS A 299 -26.32 -21.01 -8.62
N LYS A 300 -26.67 -22.31 -8.58
CA LYS A 300 -27.86 -22.85 -9.25
C LYS A 300 -29.12 -22.32 -8.59
N LEU A 301 -30.05 -21.83 -9.41
CA LEU A 301 -31.40 -21.43 -8.99
C LEU A 301 -32.44 -22.26 -9.67
N THR A 302 -33.57 -22.48 -8.99
CA THR A 302 -34.75 -23.13 -9.52
C THR A 302 -35.90 -22.12 -9.62
N ILE A 303 -36.59 -22.13 -10.74
CA ILE A 303 -37.75 -21.27 -10.99
C ILE A 303 -38.98 -22.10 -11.30
N GLU A 304 -40.08 -21.81 -10.61
CA GLU A 304 -41.42 -22.29 -10.97
C GLU A 304 -42.17 -21.15 -11.64
N ALA A 305 -42.98 -21.46 -12.63
CA ALA A 305 -43.80 -20.46 -13.34
C ALA A 305 -45.23 -20.88 -13.52
N ALA A 306 -46.16 -19.95 -13.28
CA ALA A 306 -47.56 -20.11 -13.62
C ALA A 306 -47.71 -20.33 -15.13
N PRO A 307 -48.69 -21.15 -15.56
CA PRO A 307 -48.91 -21.47 -16.99
C PRO A 307 -49.09 -20.23 -17.88
N ALA A 308 -49.72 -19.19 -17.35
CA ALA A 308 -49.92 -17.92 -18.07
C ALA A 308 -48.59 -17.18 -18.42
N LEU A 309 -47.48 -17.47 -17.69
CA LEU A 309 -46.19 -16.83 -17.85
C LEU A 309 -45.13 -17.77 -18.48
N ALA A 310 -45.56 -18.90 -19.09
CA ALA A 310 -44.65 -19.90 -19.66
C ALA A 310 -43.69 -19.32 -20.73
N THR A 311 -44.16 -18.38 -21.55
CA THR A 311 -43.33 -17.74 -22.57
C THR A 311 -42.21 -16.90 -21.94
N LEU A 312 -42.50 -16.12 -20.90
CA LEU A 312 -41.53 -15.33 -20.16
C LEU A 312 -40.52 -16.26 -19.44
N ASN A 313 -41.01 -17.30 -18.78
CA ASN A 313 -40.17 -18.34 -18.16
C ASN A 313 -39.16 -18.95 -19.15
N THR A 314 -39.60 -19.29 -20.36
CA THR A 314 -38.72 -19.84 -21.39
C THR A 314 -37.63 -18.86 -21.81
N LYS A 315 -37.96 -17.55 -21.90
CA LYS A 315 -36.96 -16.48 -22.16
C LYS A 315 -35.94 -16.39 -21.03
N LEU A 316 -36.37 -16.43 -19.76
CA LEU A 316 -35.49 -16.35 -18.58
C LEU A 316 -34.57 -17.59 -18.49
N LEU A 317 -35.10 -18.80 -18.70
CA LEU A 317 -34.30 -20.02 -18.68
C LEU A 317 -33.20 -20.06 -19.76
N ARG A 318 -33.39 -19.34 -20.87
CA ARG A 318 -32.38 -19.21 -21.93
C ARG A 318 -31.38 -18.07 -21.66
N ALA A 319 -31.85 -17.01 -21.01
CA ALA A 319 -31.04 -15.80 -20.80
C ALA A 319 -30.16 -15.88 -19.56
N ILE A 320 -30.57 -16.67 -18.55
CA ILE A 320 -29.91 -16.68 -17.23
C ILE A 320 -29.21 -18.03 -17.02
N GLU A 321 -27.90 -17.95 -16.83
CA GLU A 321 -27.07 -19.12 -16.59
C GLU A 321 -27.43 -19.79 -15.24
N GLN A 322 -27.40 -21.13 -15.19
CA GLN A 322 -27.71 -21.91 -13.98
C GLN A 322 -29.12 -21.65 -13.40
N LEU A 323 -30.06 -21.16 -14.21
CA LEU A 323 -31.48 -21.15 -13.89
C LEU A 323 -32.13 -22.38 -14.48
N THR A 324 -32.81 -23.18 -13.65
CA THR A 324 -33.45 -24.45 -14.07
C THR A 324 -34.91 -24.49 -13.65
N PRO A 325 -35.76 -25.20 -14.40
CA PRO A 325 -37.15 -25.44 -13.96
C PRO A 325 -37.18 -26.15 -12.61
N GLY A 326 -38.06 -25.71 -11.72
CA GLY A 326 -38.32 -26.28 -10.39
C GLY A 326 -39.77 -26.61 -10.21
N THR A 327 -40.11 -27.17 -9.05
CA THR A 327 -41.49 -27.43 -8.60
C THR A 327 -41.83 -26.47 -7.47
N ALA A 328 -43.12 -26.31 -7.16
CA ALA A 328 -43.56 -25.41 -6.07
C ALA A 328 -42.88 -25.66 -4.71
N ALA A 329 -42.45 -26.91 -4.47
CA ALA A 329 -41.79 -27.29 -3.22
C ALA A 329 -40.30 -26.86 -3.16
N ASP A 330 -39.64 -26.82 -4.33
CA ASP A 330 -38.15 -26.63 -4.40
C ASP A 330 -37.76 -25.36 -5.15
N ALA A 331 -38.72 -24.50 -5.51
CA ALA A 331 -38.42 -23.28 -6.25
C ALA A 331 -37.79 -22.22 -5.36
N ASP A 332 -36.65 -21.68 -5.80
CA ASP A 332 -36.02 -20.50 -5.18
C ASP A 332 -36.77 -19.23 -5.53
N ILE A 333 -37.40 -19.22 -6.71
CA ILE A 333 -38.17 -18.08 -7.25
C ILE A 333 -39.45 -18.59 -7.88
N THR A 334 -40.57 -17.96 -7.56
CA THR A 334 -41.87 -18.24 -8.18
C THR A 334 -42.23 -17.11 -9.14
N LEU A 335 -42.51 -17.44 -10.40
CA LEU A 335 -43.09 -16.51 -11.37
C LEU A 335 -44.62 -16.69 -11.35
N ALA A 336 -45.29 -15.82 -10.58
CA ALA A 336 -46.71 -15.98 -10.26
C ALA A 336 -47.61 -15.07 -11.07
N SER A 337 -48.76 -15.59 -11.45
CA SER A 337 -49.92 -14.86 -11.92
C SER A 337 -50.87 -14.70 -10.73
N TYR A 338 -51.25 -13.47 -10.38
CA TYR A 338 -52.07 -13.15 -9.23
C TYR A 338 -53.40 -12.54 -9.66
N ASP A 339 -54.48 -13.26 -9.38
CA ASP A 339 -55.82 -12.75 -9.57
C ASP A 339 -56.29 -11.95 -8.33
N PRO A 340 -56.53 -10.66 -8.45
CA PRO A 340 -57.04 -9.85 -7.33
C PRO A 340 -58.41 -10.25 -6.84
N LEU A 341 -59.21 -10.96 -7.65
CA LEU A 341 -60.55 -11.42 -7.30
C LEU A 341 -60.56 -12.75 -6.54
N ASP A 342 -59.49 -13.57 -6.73
CA ASP A 342 -59.26 -14.83 -6.00
C ASP A 342 -57.83 -14.89 -5.50
N PRO A 343 -57.48 -14.09 -4.45
CA PRO A 343 -56.12 -13.89 -4.02
C PRO A 343 -55.55 -15.13 -3.34
N THR A 344 -54.63 -15.79 -4.01
CA THR A 344 -53.79 -16.85 -3.42
C THR A 344 -52.45 -16.24 -2.94
N PRO A 345 -52.06 -16.41 -1.67
CA PRO A 345 -50.82 -15.84 -1.19
C PRO A 345 -49.60 -16.55 -1.80
N VAL A 346 -48.77 -15.77 -2.51
CA VAL A 346 -47.49 -16.25 -3.02
C VAL A 346 -46.47 -16.23 -1.90
N GLN A 347 -45.79 -17.35 -1.69
CA GLN A 347 -44.79 -17.51 -0.65
C GLN A 347 -43.36 -17.44 -1.26
N GLY A 348 -42.36 -17.08 -0.43
CA GLY A 348 -40.97 -17.07 -0.87
C GLY A 348 -40.62 -15.86 -1.76
N ASN A 349 -39.47 -15.98 -2.44
CA ASN A 349 -39.07 -14.97 -3.42
C ASN A 349 -39.93 -15.16 -4.68
N ALA A 350 -40.48 -14.09 -5.19
CA ALA A 350 -41.39 -14.17 -6.31
C ALA A 350 -41.32 -12.95 -7.23
N VAL A 351 -41.65 -13.19 -8.48
CA VAL A 351 -42.05 -12.17 -9.45
C VAL A 351 -43.53 -12.34 -9.70
N ILE A 352 -44.32 -11.34 -9.40
CA ILE A 352 -45.79 -11.41 -9.39
C ILE A 352 -46.34 -10.44 -10.42
N PHE A 353 -47.14 -10.96 -11.36
CA PHE A 353 -47.89 -10.13 -12.30
C PHE A 353 -49.37 -10.21 -11.95
N VAL A 354 -50.06 -9.09 -12.04
CA VAL A 354 -51.52 -9.07 -11.93
C VAL A 354 -52.10 -9.82 -13.13
N ASP A 355 -53.06 -10.73 -12.88
CA ASP A 355 -53.88 -11.38 -13.86
C ASP A 355 -55.29 -10.79 -13.77
N ASP A 356 -55.59 -9.91 -14.68
CA ASP A 356 -56.91 -9.27 -14.71
C ASP A 356 -57.80 -9.97 -15.75
N ALA A 357 -58.74 -10.78 -15.27
CA ALA A 357 -59.69 -11.49 -16.12
C ALA A 357 -60.71 -10.54 -16.80
N THR A 358 -60.78 -9.28 -16.37
CA THR A 358 -61.62 -8.27 -17.02
C THR A 358 -60.93 -7.73 -18.27
N GLN A 359 -61.71 -7.31 -19.26
CA GLN A 359 -61.15 -6.60 -20.40
C GLN A 359 -60.60 -5.26 -19.92
N GLY A 360 -59.31 -5.07 -20.06
CA GLY A 360 -58.60 -3.89 -19.55
C GLY A 360 -59.20 -2.55 -20.03
N GLY A 361 -59.19 -1.57 -19.15
CA GLY A 361 -59.65 -0.23 -19.39
C GLY A 361 -58.85 0.57 -20.43
N GLN A 362 -58.91 1.88 -20.35
CA GLN A 362 -58.10 2.77 -21.20
C GLN A 362 -56.63 2.72 -20.82
N TYR A 363 -55.77 3.16 -21.74
CA TYR A 363 -54.36 3.32 -21.40
C TYR A 363 -54.19 4.35 -20.28
N LEU A 364 -53.33 4.04 -19.34
CA LEU A 364 -52.95 4.99 -18.29
C LEU A 364 -52.31 6.21 -18.91
N ALA A 365 -52.76 7.39 -18.51
CA ALA A 365 -52.20 8.67 -18.93
C ALA A 365 -51.17 9.16 -17.92
N GLY A 366 -50.26 10.04 -18.36
CA GLY A 366 -49.23 10.65 -17.52
C GLY A 366 -47.82 10.10 -17.74
N GLY A 367 -46.85 10.83 -17.26
CA GLY A 367 -45.44 10.47 -17.33
C GLY A 367 -45.09 9.35 -16.36
N ILE A 368 -44.13 8.50 -16.76
CA ILE A 368 -43.58 7.44 -15.91
C ILE A 368 -42.42 8.02 -15.11
N ILE A 369 -42.47 7.82 -13.80
CA ILE A 369 -41.44 8.25 -12.85
C ILE A 369 -40.78 6.99 -12.24
N ALA A 370 -39.48 6.87 -12.36
CA ALA A 370 -38.68 5.82 -11.74
C ALA A 370 -37.98 6.37 -10.49
N GLU A 371 -38.13 5.69 -9.38
CA GLU A 371 -37.42 5.99 -8.14
C GLU A 371 -35.96 5.55 -8.23
N LYS A 372 -35.08 6.22 -7.49
CA LYS A 372 -33.67 5.84 -7.45
C LYS A 372 -33.49 4.50 -6.70
N HIS A 373 -33.30 3.44 -7.45
CA HIS A 373 -33.10 2.09 -6.89
C HIS A 373 -32.19 1.25 -7.78
N PRO A 374 -31.29 0.39 -7.21
CA PRO A 374 -30.34 -0.42 -7.99
C PRO A 374 -30.98 -1.30 -9.07
N LEU A 375 -32.21 -1.78 -8.82
CA LEU A 375 -32.95 -2.57 -9.82
C LEU A 375 -33.31 -1.77 -11.06
N LEU A 376 -33.51 -0.44 -10.95
CA LEU A 376 -33.94 0.43 -12.03
C LEU A 376 -32.80 1.24 -12.67
N ASP A 377 -31.62 1.22 -12.11
CA ASP A 377 -30.51 2.08 -12.53
C ASP A 377 -30.20 1.92 -14.02
N GLY A 378 -30.15 3.05 -14.76
CA GLY A 378 -29.90 3.06 -16.20
C GLY A 378 -31.02 2.49 -17.09
N LEU A 379 -32.20 2.14 -16.55
CA LEU A 379 -33.33 1.64 -17.34
C LEU A 379 -34.26 2.77 -17.80
N ASN A 380 -34.68 2.71 -19.07
CA ASN A 380 -35.65 3.65 -19.63
C ASN A 380 -37.04 2.99 -19.71
N TRP A 381 -37.99 3.59 -19.02
CA TRP A 381 -39.38 3.13 -18.93
C TRP A 381 -40.38 4.02 -19.68
N GLN A 382 -39.93 5.09 -20.35
CA GLN A 382 -40.83 6.09 -20.98
C GLN A 382 -41.71 5.53 -22.11
N SER A 383 -41.29 4.40 -22.71
CA SER A 383 -42.03 3.72 -23.78
C SER A 383 -42.97 2.62 -23.28
N LEU A 384 -43.06 2.42 -21.96
CA LEU A 384 -44.01 1.46 -21.38
C LEU A 384 -45.46 1.96 -21.52
N LEU A 385 -46.29 1.14 -22.09
CA LEU A 385 -47.74 1.38 -22.23
C LEU A 385 -48.49 0.35 -21.40
N VAL A 386 -49.30 0.79 -20.46
CA VAL A 386 -50.07 -0.02 -19.55
C VAL A 386 -51.55 0.35 -19.64
N ARG A 387 -52.44 -0.61 -19.72
CA ARG A 387 -53.88 -0.37 -19.57
C ARG A 387 -54.27 -0.43 -18.10
N GLU A 388 -55.35 0.25 -17.78
CA GLU A 388 -55.96 0.22 -16.46
C GLU A 388 -56.44 -1.21 -16.13
N THR A 389 -56.02 -1.71 -14.99
CA THR A 389 -56.37 -3.03 -14.45
C THR A 389 -56.77 -2.88 -12.98
N ILE A 390 -57.27 -3.91 -12.34
CA ILE A 390 -57.49 -3.94 -10.91
C ILE A 390 -56.13 -3.75 -10.22
N ALA A 391 -56.04 -2.80 -9.30
CA ALA A 391 -54.79 -2.51 -8.58
C ALA A 391 -54.58 -3.49 -7.43
N LEU A 392 -53.35 -3.91 -7.24
CA LEU A 392 -52.93 -4.66 -6.04
C LEU A 392 -53.10 -3.77 -4.78
N GLU A 393 -53.53 -4.40 -3.71
CA GLU A 393 -53.57 -3.76 -2.40
C GLU A 393 -52.12 -3.53 -1.89
N LEU A 394 -51.79 -2.25 -1.61
CA LEU A 394 -50.47 -1.87 -1.09
C LEU A 394 -50.36 -2.23 0.38
N ARG A 395 -49.23 -2.80 0.76
CA ARG A 395 -48.87 -3.07 2.15
C ARG A 395 -47.90 -2.02 2.69
N PRO A 396 -47.86 -1.77 4.00
CA PRO A 396 -47.02 -0.70 4.59
C PRO A 396 -45.51 -0.84 4.25
N ASN A 397 -45.04 -2.06 3.94
CA ASN A 397 -43.63 -2.34 3.62
C ASN A 397 -43.34 -2.46 2.12
N ASP A 398 -44.32 -2.07 1.26
CA ASP A 398 -44.10 -2.07 -0.18
C ASP A 398 -43.35 -0.82 -0.60
N GLN A 399 -42.19 -0.98 -1.21
CA GLN A 399 -41.42 0.09 -1.82
C GLN A 399 -41.83 0.23 -3.28
N THR A 400 -42.40 1.38 -3.64
CA THR A 400 -42.71 1.62 -5.05
C THR A 400 -41.47 2.00 -5.82
N LEU A 401 -41.20 1.30 -6.91
CA LEU A 401 -40.07 1.50 -7.79
C LEU A 401 -40.42 2.36 -9.01
N LEU A 402 -41.62 2.15 -9.57
CA LEU A 402 -42.06 2.81 -10.79
C LEU A 402 -43.49 3.28 -10.61
N TYR A 403 -43.77 4.53 -10.97
CA TYR A 403 -45.11 5.16 -10.95
C TYR A 403 -45.51 5.63 -12.33
N GLN A 404 -46.80 5.61 -12.59
CA GLN A 404 -47.40 6.41 -13.66
C GLN A 404 -48.48 7.28 -13.05
N ASP A 405 -48.27 8.61 -13.08
CA ASP A 405 -49.05 9.57 -12.30
C ASP A 405 -49.09 9.16 -10.80
N LYS A 406 -50.24 8.80 -10.26
CA LYS A 406 -50.39 8.34 -8.87
C LYS A 406 -50.42 6.84 -8.70
N ARG A 407 -50.42 6.09 -9.79
CA ARG A 407 -50.52 4.60 -9.76
C ARG A 407 -49.13 4.00 -9.69
N PRO A 408 -48.83 3.18 -8.67
CA PRO A 408 -47.63 2.37 -8.62
C PRO A 408 -47.70 1.25 -9.66
N LEU A 409 -46.70 1.13 -10.53
CA LEU A 409 -46.62 0.13 -11.58
C LEU A 409 -45.72 -1.06 -11.17
N ILE A 410 -44.57 -0.77 -10.55
CA ILE A 410 -43.65 -1.81 -10.08
C ILE A 410 -43.34 -1.54 -8.62
N LEU A 411 -43.43 -2.60 -7.81
CA LEU A 411 -43.18 -2.54 -6.36
C LEU A 411 -42.19 -3.63 -5.95
N LEU A 412 -41.42 -3.35 -4.93
CA LEU A 412 -40.60 -4.34 -4.23
C LEU A 412 -41.17 -4.52 -2.83
N ARG A 413 -41.62 -5.73 -2.53
CA ARG A 413 -42.14 -6.14 -1.24
C ARG A 413 -41.09 -6.94 -0.49
N SER A 414 -40.69 -6.50 0.69
CA SER A 414 -39.79 -7.25 1.57
C SER A 414 -40.59 -7.95 2.67
N LEU A 415 -40.46 -9.26 2.75
CA LEU A 415 -41.10 -10.06 3.77
C LEU A 415 -40.06 -10.47 4.80
N PRO A 416 -40.21 -10.11 6.09
CA PRO A 416 -39.26 -10.46 7.12
C PRO A 416 -39.21 -11.96 7.36
N ALA A 417 -38.07 -12.43 7.90
CA ALA A 417 -37.97 -13.82 8.34
C ALA A 417 -38.97 -14.15 9.45
N THR A 418 -39.50 -15.34 9.40
CA THR A 418 -40.36 -15.95 10.44
C THR A 418 -39.71 -17.24 10.95
N ALA A 419 -40.28 -17.86 11.98
CA ALA A 419 -39.78 -19.15 12.47
C ALA A 419 -39.77 -20.26 11.40
N GLU A 420 -40.69 -20.18 10.42
CA GLU A 420 -40.89 -21.20 9.39
C GLU A 420 -40.27 -20.81 8.03
N ARG A 421 -39.86 -19.56 7.86
CA ARG A 421 -39.47 -19.03 6.55
C ARG A 421 -38.34 -17.98 6.65
N PRO A 422 -37.28 -18.04 5.85
CA PRO A 422 -36.30 -17.00 5.74
C PRO A 422 -36.89 -15.69 5.19
N ALA A 423 -36.20 -14.58 5.38
CA ALA A 423 -36.54 -13.33 4.73
C ALA A 423 -36.54 -13.50 3.21
N CYS A 424 -37.53 -12.93 2.53
CA CYS A 424 -37.68 -13.04 1.09
C CYS A 424 -38.17 -11.72 0.47
N GLN A 425 -37.99 -11.61 -0.83
CA GLN A 425 -38.39 -10.44 -1.60
C GLN A 425 -39.32 -10.80 -2.73
N GLN A 426 -40.26 -9.94 -3.01
CA GLN A 426 -41.21 -10.09 -4.10
C GLN A 426 -41.21 -8.84 -4.98
N LEU A 427 -40.99 -9.04 -6.27
CA LEU A 427 -41.09 -8.00 -7.28
C LEU A 427 -42.48 -8.06 -7.90
N LEU A 428 -43.29 -7.04 -7.69
CA LEU A 428 -44.68 -7.01 -8.10
C LEU A 428 -44.89 -6.07 -9.28
N PHE A 429 -45.50 -6.54 -10.34
CA PHE A 429 -45.97 -5.76 -11.48
C PHE A 429 -47.48 -5.54 -11.32
N ASN A 430 -47.86 -4.31 -10.97
CA ASN A 430 -49.27 -3.95 -10.68
C ASN A 430 -50.11 -3.71 -11.95
N PHE A 431 -49.92 -4.59 -12.92
CA PHE A 431 -50.64 -4.61 -14.18
C PHE A 431 -50.53 -5.98 -14.86
N ASP A 432 -51.49 -6.29 -15.74
CA ASP A 432 -51.42 -7.53 -16.53
C ASP A 432 -50.47 -7.39 -17.73
N PRO A 433 -49.48 -8.28 -17.89
CA PRO A 433 -48.52 -8.21 -18.98
C PRO A 433 -49.19 -8.27 -20.37
N ARG A 434 -50.32 -8.96 -20.49
CA ARG A 434 -51.10 -9.09 -21.75
C ARG A 434 -51.77 -7.78 -22.13
N LEU A 435 -52.02 -6.89 -21.15
CA LEU A 435 -52.66 -5.56 -21.31
C LEU A 435 -51.61 -4.43 -21.35
N SER A 436 -50.39 -4.77 -21.66
CA SER A 436 -49.25 -3.87 -21.74
C SER A 436 -48.30 -4.25 -22.86
N ASN A 437 -47.34 -3.40 -23.16
CA ASN A 437 -46.24 -3.74 -24.06
C ASN A 437 -44.95 -4.17 -23.31
N ILE A 438 -45.08 -4.58 -22.03
CA ILE A 438 -43.95 -4.88 -21.14
C ILE A 438 -43.04 -5.98 -21.68
N GLU A 439 -43.61 -7.01 -22.31
CA GLU A 439 -42.83 -8.13 -22.86
C GLU A 439 -41.88 -7.75 -23.99
N ASN A 440 -42.14 -6.61 -24.63
CA ASN A 440 -41.31 -6.05 -25.69
C ASN A 440 -40.31 -5.01 -25.16
N GLN A 441 -40.31 -4.71 -23.85
CA GLN A 441 -39.40 -3.76 -23.24
C GLN A 441 -38.11 -4.47 -22.78
N PRO A 442 -36.94 -4.06 -23.28
CA PRO A 442 -35.65 -4.60 -22.79
C PRO A 442 -35.46 -4.42 -21.28
N ALA A 443 -36.04 -3.36 -20.73
CA ALA A 443 -36.00 -3.06 -19.30
C ALA A 443 -36.62 -4.18 -18.44
N LEU A 444 -37.61 -4.92 -18.95
CA LEU A 444 -38.17 -6.07 -18.24
C LEU A 444 -37.12 -7.15 -17.98
N ILE A 445 -36.43 -7.58 -19.01
CA ILE A 445 -35.43 -8.66 -18.85
C ILE A 445 -34.31 -8.21 -17.90
N VAL A 446 -33.90 -6.97 -17.96
CA VAL A 446 -32.81 -6.45 -17.10
C VAL A 446 -33.27 -6.35 -15.64
N ILE A 447 -34.48 -5.86 -15.35
CA ILE A 447 -34.97 -5.82 -13.96
C ILE A 447 -35.16 -7.20 -13.37
N LEU A 448 -35.70 -8.16 -14.18
CA LEU A 448 -35.83 -9.54 -13.76
C LEU A 448 -34.48 -10.22 -13.52
N LEU A 449 -33.50 -10.00 -14.41
CA LEU A 449 -32.14 -10.49 -14.22
C LEU A 449 -31.54 -9.94 -12.90
N ARG A 450 -31.63 -8.65 -12.67
CA ARG A 450 -31.12 -8.03 -11.43
C ARG A 450 -31.80 -8.57 -10.18
N PHE A 451 -33.11 -8.77 -10.22
CA PHE A 451 -33.84 -9.35 -9.10
C PHE A 451 -33.44 -10.81 -8.85
N ILE A 452 -33.30 -11.61 -9.90
CA ILE A 452 -32.84 -12.99 -9.80
C ILE A 452 -31.42 -13.07 -9.25
N GLU A 453 -30.54 -12.16 -9.67
CA GLU A 453 -29.19 -12.09 -9.12
C GLU A 453 -29.16 -11.65 -7.64
N GLN A 454 -30.09 -10.78 -7.20
CA GLN A 454 -30.21 -10.48 -5.77
C GLN A 454 -30.63 -11.72 -4.96
N VAL A 455 -31.58 -12.51 -5.46
CA VAL A 455 -31.97 -13.78 -4.82
C VAL A 455 -30.80 -14.76 -4.82
N ARG A 456 -30.06 -14.86 -5.94
CA ARG A 456 -28.88 -15.71 -6.07
C ARG A 456 -27.79 -15.34 -5.05
N ALA A 457 -27.55 -14.05 -4.82
CA ALA A 457 -26.54 -13.57 -3.89
C ALA A 457 -26.78 -14.08 -2.45
N VAL A 458 -28.04 -14.06 -1.99
CA VAL A 458 -28.40 -14.49 -0.63
C VAL A 458 -28.61 -16.00 -0.49
N LYS A 459 -28.70 -16.76 -1.59
CA LYS A 459 -28.82 -18.21 -1.54
C LYS A 459 -27.54 -18.85 -1.03
N VAL A 460 -27.69 -19.81 -0.09
CA VAL A 460 -26.59 -20.65 0.36
C VAL A 460 -26.46 -21.84 -0.59
N ALA A 461 -25.54 -21.72 -1.53
CA ALA A 461 -25.24 -22.75 -2.52
C ALA A 461 -23.82 -22.57 -3.03
N PRO A 462 -23.17 -23.61 -3.56
CA PRO A 462 -21.81 -23.49 -4.11
C PRO A 462 -21.79 -22.59 -5.34
N SER A 463 -20.77 -21.71 -5.39
CA SER A 463 -20.42 -20.94 -6.59
C SER A 463 -18.93 -21.08 -6.90
N GLN A 464 -18.56 -20.76 -8.15
CA GLN A 464 -17.17 -20.70 -8.59
C GLN A 464 -16.92 -19.33 -9.25
N GLU A 465 -15.92 -18.61 -8.72
CA GLU A 465 -15.67 -17.20 -9.07
C GLU A 465 -14.17 -16.92 -9.23
N ASN A 466 -13.85 -15.88 -9.97
CA ASN A 466 -12.49 -15.36 -10.09
C ASN A 466 -12.48 -13.94 -9.53
N LEU A 467 -11.63 -13.68 -8.55
CA LEU A 467 -11.62 -12.47 -7.75
C LEU A 467 -10.25 -11.82 -7.81
N GLU A 468 -10.21 -10.52 -7.68
CA GLU A 468 -8.95 -9.81 -7.44
C GLU A 468 -8.44 -10.09 -6.02
N THR A 469 -7.14 -10.04 -5.81
CA THR A 469 -6.55 -10.10 -4.46
C THR A 469 -7.15 -9.02 -3.58
N SER A 470 -7.43 -9.36 -2.31
CA SER A 470 -8.04 -8.46 -1.32
C SER A 470 -9.45 -7.94 -1.66
N GLN A 471 -10.10 -8.41 -2.73
CA GLN A 471 -11.46 -8.03 -3.10
C GLN A 471 -12.45 -8.41 -1.99
N PRO A 472 -13.39 -7.50 -1.58
CA PRO A 472 -14.43 -7.84 -0.62
C PRO A 472 -15.34 -8.97 -1.11
N ILE A 473 -15.65 -9.92 -0.23
CA ILE A 473 -16.50 -11.07 -0.52
C ILE A 473 -17.77 -11.01 0.33
N THR A 474 -18.92 -11.15 -0.31
CA THR A 474 -20.19 -11.35 0.38
C THR A 474 -20.52 -12.83 0.36
N LEU A 475 -20.42 -13.49 1.52
CA LEU A 475 -20.66 -14.92 1.64
C LEU A 475 -22.02 -15.18 2.28
N ALA A 476 -22.92 -15.85 1.57
CA ALA A 476 -24.14 -16.38 2.16
C ALA A 476 -23.82 -17.65 2.95
N SER A 477 -24.16 -17.67 4.23
CA SER A 477 -23.93 -18.80 5.13
C SER A 477 -25.20 -19.23 5.85
N ASN A 478 -25.28 -20.50 6.24
CA ASN A 478 -26.40 -21.01 7.02
C ASN A 478 -26.34 -20.50 8.46
N SER A 479 -27.42 -19.87 8.92
CA SER A 479 -27.61 -19.49 10.31
C SER A 479 -28.12 -20.71 11.09
N THR A 480 -27.21 -21.52 11.59
CA THR A 480 -27.55 -22.68 12.45
C THR A 480 -27.33 -22.33 13.91
N THR A 481 -28.06 -23.01 14.80
CA THR A 481 -27.85 -22.88 16.24
C THR A 481 -27.52 -24.26 16.85
N PRO A 482 -26.28 -24.51 17.32
CA PRO A 482 -25.11 -23.60 17.35
C PRO A 482 -24.53 -23.28 15.97
N PRO A 483 -23.88 -22.11 15.81
CA PRO A 483 -23.31 -21.72 14.53
C PRO A 483 -22.16 -22.65 14.12
N VAL A 484 -22.22 -23.16 12.89
CA VAL A 484 -21.13 -23.94 12.30
C VAL A 484 -20.11 -22.95 11.72
N PRO A 485 -18.82 -23.02 12.13
CA PRO A 485 -17.82 -22.10 11.64
C PRO A 485 -17.58 -22.26 10.14
N VAL A 486 -17.25 -21.16 9.49
CA VAL A 486 -16.80 -21.15 8.10
C VAL A 486 -15.29 -21.31 8.07
N ARG A 487 -14.78 -22.16 7.17
CA ARG A 487 -13.35 -22.41 6.96
C ARG A 487 -12.92 -21.86 5.62
N LEU A 488 -11.86 -21.06 5.63
CA LEU A 488 -11.10 -20.70 4.44
C LEU A 488 -10.00 -21.74 4.23
N MET A 489 -10.00 -22.39 3.08
CA MET A 489 -9.01 -23.37 2.68
C MET A 489 -8.24 -22.86 1.47
N GLU A 490 -6.94 -22.79 1.56
CA GLU A 490 -6.04 -22.54 0.42
C GLU A 490 -5.80 -23.87 -0.31
N LEU A 491 -5.90 -23.85 -1.63
CA LEU A 491 -5.83 -25.05 -2.46
C LEU A 491 -4.65 -25.03 -3.41
N SER A 492 -4.06 -26.19 -3.65
CA SER A 492 -3.11 -26.41 -4.74
C SER A 492 -3.80 -26.37 -6.11
N ALA A 493 -3.02 -26.36 -7.18
CA ALA A 493 -3.55 -26.51 -8.55
C ALA A 493 -4.33 -27.82 -8.74
N SER A 494 -3.93 -28.90 -8.05
CA SER A 494 -4.64 -30.19 -8.05
C SER A 494 -5.93 -30.18 -7.20
N GLY A 495 -6.10 -29.18 -6.34
CA GLY A 495 -7.25 -29.05 -5.43
C GLY A 495 -7.05 -29.63 -4.04
N GLU A 496 -5.82 -30.02 -3.71
CA GLU A 496 -5.44 -30.45 -2.37
C GLU A 496 -5.39 -29.24 -1.41
N VAL A 497 -5.82 -29.44 -0.16
CA VAL A 497 -5.79 -28.39 0.85
C VAL A 497 -4.37 -28.19 1.35
N LEU A 498 -3.84 -26.99 1.15
CA LEU A 498 -2.51 -26.58 1.61
C LEU A 498 -2.58 -26.04 3.04
N ARG A 499 -3.60 -25.22 3.31
CA ARG A 499 -3.82 -24.56 4.59
C ARG A 499 -5.31 -24.38 4.84
N ALA A 500 -5.72 -24.43 6.12
CA ALA A 500 -7.09 -24.14 6.51
C ALA A 500 -7.09 -23.19 7.73
N LYS A 501 -8.01 -22.21 7.71
CA LYS A 501 -8.22 -21.24 8.78
C LYS A 501 -9.71 -21.06 9.00
N GLU A 502 -10.14 -20.99 10.27
CA GLU A 502 -11.52 -20.62 10.59
C GLU A 502 -11.71 -19.12 10.47
N VAL A 503 -12.84 -18.71 9.91
CA VAL A 503 -13.21 -17.31 9.71
C VAL A 503 -14.63 -17.08 10.23
N ASP A 504 -14.88 -15.89 10.76
CA ASP A 504 -16.21 -15.48 11.19
C ASP A 504 -16.95 -14.86 9.98
N PRO A 505 -18.07 -15.44 9.51
CA PRO A 505 -18.81 -14.91 8.39
C PRO A 505 -19.49 -13.55 8.68
N ASN A 506 -19.56 -13.13 9.95
CA ASN A 506 -20.12 -11.83 10.32
C ASN A 506 -19.12 -10.68 10.22
N ILE A 507 -17.83 -10.98 10.03
CA ILE A 507 -16.79 -10.00 9.78
C ILE A 507 -16.66 -9.82 8.26
N PRO A 508 -16.45 -8.61 7.75
CA PRO A 508 -16.17 -8.40 6.32
C PRO A 508 -15.04 -9.32 5.84
N LEU A 509 -15.36 -10.19 4.91
CA LEU A 509 -14.41 -11.13 4.32
C LEU A 509 -13.79 -10.51 3.08
N THR A 510 -12.51 -10.80 2.88
CA THR A 510 -11.78 -10.43 1.66
C THR A 510 -11.15 -11.66 1.03
N ALA A 511 -10.94 -11.61 -0.27
CA ALA A 511 -10.15 -12.59 -0.99
C ALA A 511 -8.71 -12.60 -0.44
N PRO A 512 -8.01 -13.75 -0.48
CA PRO A 512 -6.61 -13.82 -0.08
C PRO A 512 -5.74 -12.78 -0.78
N GLU A 513 -4.75 -12.24 -0.07
CA GLU A 513 -3.78 -11.29 -0.61
C GLU A 513 -2.83 -11.97 -1.63
N LEU A 514 -2.59 -13.27 -1.46
CA LEU A 514 -1.79 -14.07 -2.40
C LEU A 514 -2.64 -14.59 -3.55
N PRO A 515 -2.17 -14.43 -4.80
CA PRO A 515 -2.80 -15.10 -5.94
C PRO A 515 -2.78 -16.62 -5.77
N GLY A 516 -3.93 -17.24 -5.81
CA GLY A 516 -4.06 -18.67 -5.52
C GLY A 516 -5.46 -19.21 -5.76
N TYR A 517 -5.66 -20.49 -5.43
CA TYR A 517 -6.99 -21.11 -5.36
C TYR A 517 -7.41 -21.22 -3.91
N PHE A 518 -8.65 -20.94 -3.63
CA PHE A 518 -9.19 -21.06 -2.28
C PHE A 518 -10.65 -21.50 -2.29
N ARG A 519 -11.12 -21.95 -1.12
CA ARG A 519 -12.50 -22.42 -0.91
C ARG A 519 -12.99 -21.97 0.46
N PHE A 520 -14.22 -21.46 0.51
CA PHE A 520 -14.97 -21.32 1.75
C PHE A 520 -15.91 -22.51 1.92
N GLN A 521 -15.85 -23.13 3.09
CA GLN A 521 -16.65 -24.29 3.44
C GLN A 521 -17.31 -24.10 4.81
N GLN A 522 -18.59 -24.50 4.93
CA GLN A 522 -19.31 -24.53 6.19
C GLN A 522 -19.79 -25.97 6.44
N GLY A 523 -19.23 -26.61 7.49
CA GLY A 523 -19.39 -28.05 7.67
C GLY A 523 -18.83 -28.82 6.47
N GLU A 524 -19.67 -29.64 5.82
CA GLU A 524 -19.32 -30.36 4.58
C GLU A 524 -19.70 -29.60 3.29
N SER A 525 -20.43 -28.49 3.44
CA SER A 525 -20.95 -27.76 2.28
C SER A 525 -19.93 -26.72 1.80
N THR A 526 -19.57 -26.80 0.51
CA THR A 526 -18.81 -25.73 -0.16
C THR A 526 -19.74 -24.55 -0.41
N LEU A 527 -19.32 -23.35 0.03
CA LEU A 527 -20.03 -22.09 -0.20
C LEU A 527 -19.50 -21.36 -1.44
N LEU A 528 -18.18 -21.26 -1.53
CA LEU A 528 -17.48 -20.59 -2.62
C LEU A 528 -16.17 -21.32 -2.91
N GLU A 529 -15.89 -21.58 -4.17
CA GLU A 529 -14.56 -21.94 -4.64
C GLU A 529 -14.09 -20.88 -5.63
N ALA A 530 -12.90 -20.32 -5.40
CA ALA A 530 -12.44 -19.22 -6.22
C ALA A 530 -10.94 -19.29 -6.51
N ALA A 531 -10.54 -18.55 -7.54
CA ALA A 531 -9.15 -18.18 -7.77
C ALA A 531 -8.97 -16.69 -7.52
N THR A 532 -7.85 -16.32 -6.92
CA THR A 532 -7.40 -14.93 -6.84
C THR A 532 -6.31 -14.67 -7.85
N TYR A 533 -6.35 -13.48 -8.42
CA TYR A 533 -5.31 -12.98 -9.31
C TYR A 533 -4.92 -11.53 -8.93
N PHE A 534 -3.69 -11.18 -9.23
CA PHE A 534 -3.18 -9.84 -9.00
C PHE A 534 -3.65 -8.92 -10.14
N ALA A 535 -4.24 -7.76 -9.81
CA ALA A 535 -4.79 -6.82 -10.78
C ALA A 535 -4.41 -5.36 -10.51
N ASP A 536 -3.67 -5.06 -9.43
CA ASP A 536 -3.29 -3.67 -9.12
C ASP A 536 -2.22 -3.18 -10.09
N THR A 537 -2.66 -2.40 -11.08
CA THR A 537 -1.79 -1.87 -12.14
C THR A 537 -0.80 -0.81 -11.62
N ARG A 538 -1.05 -0.22 -10.43
CA ARG A 538 -0.15 0.78 -9.84
C ARG A 538 1.04 0.09 -9.20
N GLU A 539 0.79 -1.06 -8.56
CA GLU A 539 1.82 -1.89 -7.94
C GLU A 539 2.68 -2.67 -8.96
N ALA A 540 2.15 -2.87 -10.16
CA ALA A 540 2.87 -3.51 -11.26
C ALA A 540 3.72 -2.52 -12.10
N ASP A 541 3.59 -1.23 -11.86
CA ASP A 541 4.34 -0.18 -12.58
C ASP A 541 5.53 0.32 -11.77
N PHE A 542 6.71 -0.17 -12.10
CA PHE A 542 7.96 0.14 -11.38
C PHE A 542 8.70 1.38 -11.91
N ARG A 543 8.14 2.16 -12.82
CA ARG A 543 8.84 3.30 -13.45
C ARG A 543 9.19 4.41 -12.47
N GLU A 544 8.39 4.61 -11.43
CA GLU A 544 8.61 5.62 -10.40
C GLU A 544 9.44 5.09 -9.23
N CYS A 545 9.77 3.80 -9.24
CA CYS A 545 10.63 3.21 -8.22
C CYS A 545 12.06 3.75 -8.33
N ALA A 546 12.58 4.26 -7.24
CA ALA A 546 13.92 4.84 -7.20
C ALA A 546 14.53 4.72 -5.79
N GLU A 547 15.85 4.73 -5.73
CA GLU A 547 16.60 4.69 -4.48
C GLU A 547 16.70 6.09 -3.87
N VAL A 548 16.25 6.24 -2.62
CA VAL A 548 16.42 7.46 -1.80
C VAL A 548 16.77 7.03 -0.38
N ASN A 549 17.92 7.45 0.10
CA ASN A 549 18.37 7.17 1.47
C ASN A 549 18.64 8.46 2.24
N GLN A 550 17.74 8.79 3.16
CA GLN A 550 17.87 9.95 4.06
C GLN A 550 18.34 9.55 5.48
N LEU A 551 18.82 8.32 5.68
CA LEU A 551 19.21 7.83 7.01
C LEU A 551 20.48 8.51 7.56
N ALA A 552 21.30 9.10 6.71
CA ALA A 552 22.47 9.88 7.16
C ALA A 552 22.06 11.10 8.01
N ASP A 553 20.99 11.80 7.62
CA ASP A 553 20.44 12.91 8.39
C ASP A 553 19.85 12.43 9.72
N ALA A 554 19.18 11.27 9.71
CA ALA A 554 18.69 10.62 10.92
C ALA A 554 19.80 10.24 11.88
N GLN A 555 20.92 9.73 11.38
CA GLN A 555 22.09 9.41 12.20
C GLN A 555 22.67 10.66 12.87
N ALA A 556 22.79 11.76 12.13
CA ALA A 556 23.27 13.03 12.69
C ALA A 556 22.31 13.53 13.79
N ALA A 557 21.00 13.46 13.56
CA ALA A 557 19.99 13.83 14.55
C ALA A 557 20.03 12.92 15.80
N ALA A 558 20.20 11.59 15.62
CA ALA A 558 20.33 10.64 16.73
C ALA A 558 21.57 10.93 17.61
N ILE A 559 22.70 11.23 16.99
CA ILE A 559 23.93 11.63 17.71
C ILE A 559 23.66 12.92 18.50
N GLN A 560 22.99 13.88 17.90
CA GLN A 560 22.67 15.15 18.55
C GLN A 560 21.71 14.97 19.73
N ALA A 561 20.64 14.19 19.57
CA ALA A 561 19.63 13.95 20.59
C ALA A 561 20.20 13.23 21.83
N HIS A 562 21.13 12.28 21.64
CA HIS A 562 21.70 11.47 22.72
C HIS A 562 23.11 11.92 23.15
N SER A 563 23.52 13.13 22.75
CA SER A 563 24.78 13.72 23.15
C SER A 563 24.57 14.99 23.99
N LYS A 564 25.46 15.20 24.92
CA LYS A 564 25.57 16.43 25.69
C LYS A 564 26.80 17.17 25.24
N GLY A 565 26.69 18.47 25.02
CA GLY A 565 27.86 19.35 24.79
C GLY A 565 28.82 19.28 25.97
N ASP A 566 30.07 19.68 25.75
CA ASP A 566 31.10 19.68 26.79
C ASP A 566 30.64 20.54 27.97
N PRO A 567 30.42 19.98 29.18
CA PRO A 567 30.02 20.75 30.35
C PRO A 567 31.13 21.71 30.82
N TYR A 568 32.36 21.47 30.37
CA TYR A 568 33.54 22.26 30.79
C TYR A 568 33.95 23.30 29.74
N TRP A 569 33.12 23.59 28.72
CA TRP A 569 33.46 24.56 27.67
C TRP A 569 33.89 25.93 28.21
N HIS A 570 33.27 26.40 29.30
CA HIS A 570 33.61 27.63 29.97
C HIS A 570 35.01 27.59 30.61
N LEU A 571 35.48 26.43 31.09
CA LEU A 571 36.83 26.26 31.61
C LEU A 571 37.86 26.30 30.49
N TRP A 572 37.56 25.68 29.34
CA TRP A 572 38.43 25.77 28.16
C TRP A 572 38.51 27.20 27.63
N LEU A 573 37.42 27.97 27.67
CA LEU A 573 37.40 29.38 27.31
C LEU A 573 38.26 30.20 28.26
N LEU A 574 38.14 29.97 29.57
CA LEU A 574 39.01 30.63 30.58
C LEU A 574 40.46 30.25 30.40
N ALA A 575 40.76 28.99 30.10
CA ALA A 575 42.12 28.54 29.79
C ALA A 575 42.68 29.24 28.55
N LEU A 576 41.86 29.37 27.48
CA LEU A 576 42.24 30.10 26.28
C LEU A 576 42.58 31.57 26.59
N ILE A 577 41.72 32.27 27.35
CA ILE A 577 41.95 33.65 27.76
C ILE A 577 43.23 33.73 28.61
N GLY A 578 43.44 32.83 29.56
CA GLY A 578 44.65 32.75 30.38
C GLY A 578 45.92 32.59 29.56
N VAL A 579 45.89 31.68 28.59
CA VAL A 579 47.01 31.43 27.67
C VAL A 579 47.33 32.69 26.83
N LEU A 580 46.30 33.39 26.34
CA LEU A 580 46.48 34.63 25.59
C LEU A 580 47.04 35.76 26.47
N LEU A 581 46.57 35.91 27.72
CA LEU A 581 47.07 36.88 28.66
C LEU A 581 48.51 36.58 29.05
N ILE A 582 48.88 35.35 29.29
CA ILE A 582 50.26 34.94 29.58
C ILE A 582 51.16 35.24 28.36
N SER A 583 50.71 34.89 27.17
CA SER A 583 51.43 35.18 25.92
C SER A 583 51.67 36.71 25.77
N TRP A 584 50.66 37.53 26.06
CA TRP A 584 50.74 38.99 25.99
C TRP A 584 51.69 39.56 27.05
N TYR A 585 51.66 39.07 28.30
CA TYR A 585 52.53 39.49 29.38
C TYR A 585 54.00 39.26 29.03
N TYR A 586 54.35 38.06 28.59
CA TYR A 586 55.70 37.69 28.18
C TYR A 586 56.19 38.46 26.94
N THR A 587 55.34 38.84 26.01
CA THR A 587 55.68 39.70 24.88
C THR A 587 55.95 41.12 25.35
N ARG A 588 55.15 41.66 26.27
CA ARG A 588 55.29 42.99 26.81
C ARG A 588 56.56 43.15 27.67
N GLU A 589 56.89 42.22 28.55
CA GLU A 589 58.10 42.20 29.34
C GLU A 589 59.36 42.19 28.46
N ARG A 590 59.30 41.46 27.37
CA ARG A 590 60.40 41.37 26.42
C ARG A 590 60.65 42.69 25.67
N ASP A 591 59.61 43.47 25.46
CA ASP A 591 59.64 44.77 24.83
C ASP A 591 60.12 45.87 25.85
N SER A 592 59.74 45.77 27.13
CA SER A 592 60.20 46.69 28.19
C SER A 592 61.63 46.43 28.61
N ALA A 593 62.09 45.20 28.65
CA ALA A 593 63.53 44.91 28.95
C ALA A 593 64.46 45.31 27.82
N GLY A 594 63.96 45.57 26.60
CA GLY A 594 64.72 46.13 25.49
C GLY A 594 64.93 47.68 25.57
N ASN A 595 64.17 48.36 26.45
CA ASN A 595 64.12 49.82 26.50
C ASN A 595 64.81 50.45 27.72
N THR A 596 65.43 49.68 28.65
CA THR A 596 66.22 50.18 29.73
C THR A 596 67.66 50.39 29.25
N MET A 597 67.97 51.63 28.78
CA MET A 597 69.32 52.10 28.71
C MET A 597 69.82 52.38 30.14
N PRO A 598 71.05 51.99 30.51
CA PRO A 598 71.67 52.53 31.67
C PRO A 598 72.10 53.96 31.34
N ALA A 599 71.49 54.95 32.03
CA ALA A 599 72.03 56.26 32.15
C ALA A 599 73.21 56.19 33.13
N THR A 600 74.43 56.25 32.63
CA THR A 600 75.61 56.61 33.45
C THR A 600 76.62 57.35 32.63
N ALA A 601 76.77 58.54 33.05
CA ALA A 601 77.95 59.40 33.31
C ALA A 601 79.07 59.41 32.25
#